data_ba1f3fd98760c7f1cd63d835b2d0eb08
#
_entry.id   ba1f3fd98760c7f1cd63d835b2d0eb08
#
_cell.length_a   1.000
_cell.length_b   1.000
_cell.length_c   1.000
_cell.angle_alpha   90.00
_cell.angle_beta   90.00
_cell.angle_gamma   90.00
#
_symmetry.space_group_name_H-M   'P 1'
#
loop_
_entity.id
_entity.type
_entity.pdbx_description
1 polymer ?
#
loop_
_entity_poly.entity_id
_entity_poly.type
_entity_poly.pdbx_seq_one_letter_code
_entity_poly.pdbx_strand_id
1 'polypeptide(L)'
;MARLYGENEDINSDKVKDFFNDRANREFDSDLSIVLFQDKENSEQRHAEEKKLLAENIDISGKKVLEVGCGIGRWAEALYDKCDYFLGIDYSENLIEMANNSNEYDNCKFQVMSAFDIKEDELLINPPFDVVIISGVLMYINDEDLLVLIDELNKVCTDDKKLFIMEPVSCMDVRLTLKDFYSEGLEADYNAIYRTPKEYLDAFEDLNCDKIFSDDIFEDLSDHTETKYMYFVIE
;
A
#
# COMPACT_ATOMS: atom_id res chain seq x y z
N MET A 1 20.51 -2.47 14.00
CA MET A 1 19.32 -1.87 14.65
C MET A 1 19.49 -0.38 14.67
N ALA A 2 18.82 0.33 13.78
CA ALA A 2 18.92 1.78 13.72
C ALA A 2 17.56 2.44 13.53
N ARG A 3 17.34 3.53 14.28
CA ARG A 3 16.36 4.56 13.99
C ARG A 3 17.14 5.74 13.44
N LEU A 4 16.96 6.05 12.17
CA LEU A 4 17.74 7.06 11.44
C LEU A 4 16.83 8.24 11.13
N TYR A 5 17.22 9.44 11.53
CA TYR A 5 16.44 10.65 11.37
C TYR A 5 17.08 11.56 10.33
N GLY A 6 16.34 11.84 9.25
CA GLY A 6 16.80 12.72 8.18
C GLY A 6 17.90 12.13 7.27
N GLU A 7 18.16 10.84 7.38
CA GLU A 7 19.16 10.14 6.56
C GLU A 7 18.47 9.40 5.41
N ASN A 8 19.00 9.51 4.19
CA ASN A 8 18.56 8.75 3.02
C ASN A 8 19.31 7.42 3.00
N GLU A 9 18.81 6.48 3.81
CA GLU A 9 19.35 5.13 3.89
C GLU A 9 18.36 4.13 3.33
N ASP A 10 18.82 3.30 2.41
CA ASP A 10 18.02 2.22 1.85
C ASP A 10 17.78 1.10 2.86
N ILE A 11 16.58 0.56 2.82
CA ILE A 11 16.19 -0.67 3.49
C ILE A 11 16.39 -1.87 2.57
N ASN A 12 16.48 -3.05 3.15
CA ASN A 12 16.65 -4.29 2.39
C ASN A 12 15.28 -4.86 1.98
N SER A 13 14.95 -4.80 0.70
CA SER A 13 13.68 -5.26 0.14
C SER A 13 13.45 -6.76 0.32
N ASP A 14 14.51 -7.60 0.29
CA ASP A 14 14.41 -9.04 0.52
C ASP A 14 13.98 -9.32 1.97
N LYS A 15 14.54 -8.58 2.94
CA LYS A 15 14.13 -8.72 4.35
C LYS A 15 12.69 -8.27 4.58
N VAL A 16 12.22 -7.26 3.85
CA VAL A 16 10.82 -6.85 3.92
C VAL A 16 9.92 -7.95 3.35
N LYS A 17 10.29 -8.54 2.21
CA LYS A 17 9.56 -9.67 1.63
C LYS A 17 9.51 -10.86 2.60
N ASP A 18 10.64 -11.24 3.17
CA ASP A 18 10.75 -12.34 4.14
C ASP A 18 9.86 -12.07 5.37
N PHE A 19 9.87 -10.83 5.88
CA PHE A 19 9.02 -10.43 7.00
C PHE A 19 7.52 -10.67 6.71
N PHE A 20 7.00 -10.28 5.52
CA PHE A 20 5.61 -10.49 5.16
C PHE A 20 5.29 -11.97 4.88
N ASN A 21 6.19 -12.71 4.25
CA ASN A 21 6.05 -14.15 4.05
C ASN A 21 5.99 -14.89 5.40
N ASP A 22 6.83 -14.50 6.36
CA ASP A 22 6.82 -15.09 7.72
C ASP A 22 5.52 -14.75 8.46
N ARG A 23 5.03 -13.50 8.34
CA ARG A 23 3.76 -13.10 8.96
C ARG A 23 2.57 -13.87 8.41
N ALA A 24 2.51 -14.09 7.11
CA ALA A 24 1.45 -14.89 6.48
C ALA A 24 1.35 -16.33 7.03
N ASN A 25 2.44 -16.84 7.64
CA ASN A 25 2.49 -18.17 8.24
C ASN A 25 2.19 -18.19 9.76
N ARG A 26 1.97 -17.01 10.38
CA ARG A 26 1.63 -16.91 11.80
C ARG A 26 0.13 -16.97 12.02
N GLU A 27 -0.31 -17.38 13.21
CA GLU A 27 -1.71 -17.29 13.62
C GLU A 27 -2.03 -15.90 14.18
N PHE A 28 -3.14 -15.32 13.72
CA PHE A 28 -3.68 -14.07 14.20
C PHE A 28 -5.18 -14.19 14.47
N ASP A 29 -5.73 -13.28 15.26
CA ASP A 29 -7.16 -13.24 15.57
C ASP A 29 -8.04 -12.88 14.35
N SER A 30 -7.44 -12.29 13.33
CA SER A 30 -8.08 -11.90 12.07
C SER A 30 -7.02 -11.83 10.96
N ASP A 31 -7.40 -12.18 9.74
CA ASP A 31 -6.54 -12.03 8.57
C ASP A 31 -6.11 -10.55 8.36
N LEU A 32 -6.99 -9.59 8.67
CA LEU A 32 -6.64 -8.16 8.64
C LEU A 32 -5.47 -7.81 9.57
N SER A 33 -5.32 -8.50 10.69
CA SER A 33 -4.22 -8.28 11.64
C SER A 33 -2.86 -8.64 11.07
N ILE A 34 -2.82 -9.48 10.03
CA ILE A 34 -1.59 -9.84 9.30
C ILE A 34 -0.97 -8.59 8.66
N VAL A 35 -1.80 -7.78 7.98
CA VAL A 35 -1.35 -6.66 7.14
C VAL A 35 -1.51 -5.29 7.81
N LEU A 36 -2.42 -5.17 8.79
CA LEU A 36 -2.68 -3.89 9.48
C LEU A 36 -1.93 -3.75 10.82
N PHE A 37 -1.28 -4.82 11.31
CA PHE A 37 -0.47 -4.84 12.54
C PHE A 37 -1.21 -4.43 13.82
N GLN A 38 -2.52 -4.63 13.85
CA GLN A 38 -3.41 -4.31 14.96
C GLN A 38 -4.20 -5.56 15.36
N ASP A 39 -4.82 -5.53 16.54
CA ASP A 39 -5.81 -6.54 16.91
C ASP A 39 -7.02 -6.51 15.96
N LYS A 40 -7.89 -7.50 16.08
CA LYS A 40 -9.05 -7.67 15.21
C LYS A 40 -9.95 -6.43 15.19
N GLU A 41 -10.33 -5.90 16.35
CA GLU A 41 -11.30 -4.79 16.47
C GLU A 41 -10.74 -3.52 15.80
N ASN A 42 -9.50 -3.16 16.11
CA ASN A 42 -8.82 -2.01 15.53
C ASN A 42 -8.57 -2.19 14.02
N SER A 43 -8.23 -3.39 13.57
CA SER A 43 -8.04 -3.70 12.15
C SER A 43 -9.35 -3.56 11.36
N GLU A 44 -10.47 -4.07 11.88
CA GLU A 44 -11.79 -3.95 11.27
C GLU A 44 -12.26 -2.49 11.21
N GLN A 45 -12.11 -1.72 12.31
CA GLN A 45 -12.44 -0.31 12.34
C GLN A 45 -11.61 0.49 11.34
N ARG A 46 -10.30 0.30 11.34
CA ARG A 46 -9.39 0.97 10.39
C ARG A 46 -9.80 0.68 8.95
N HIS A 47 -10.01 -0.58 8.60
CA HIS A 47 -10.40 -0.95 7.24
C HIS A 47 -11.77 -0.35 6.84
N ALA A 48 -12.72 -0.24 7.78
CA ALA A 48 -14.01 0.40 7.52
C ALA A 48 -13.86 1.91 7.22
N GLU A 49 -13.02 2.63 7.96
CA GLU A 49 -12.76 4.05 7.70
C GLU A 49 -12.00 4.26 6.38
N GLU A 50 -11.00 3.43 6.08
CA GLU A 50 -10.29 3.47 4.80
C GLU A 50 -11.23 3.27 3.60
N LYS A 51 -12.17 2.31 3.69
CA LYS A 51 -13.20 2.08 2.65
C LYS A 51 -14.12 3.29 2.46
N LYS A 52 -14.50 3.94 3.56
CA LYS A 52 -15.31 5.16 3.52
C LYS A 52 -14.57 6.28 2.83
N LEU A 53 -13.31 6.53 3.20
CA LEU A 53 -12.47 7.55 2.58
C LEU A 53 -12.29 7.32 1.07
N LEU A 54 -12.04 6.08 0.64
CA LEU A 54 -11.99 5.77 -0.80
C LEU A 54 -13.30 6.14 -1.49
N ALA A 55 -14.44 5.71 -0.94
CA ALA A 55 -15.76 5.94 -1.54
C ALA A 55 -16.15 7.43 -1.59
N GLU A 56 -15.67 8.26 -0.66
CA GLU A 56 -15.92 9.70 -0.63
C GLU A 56 -15.06 10.47 -1.63
N ASN A 57 -13.90 9.92 -2.03
CA ASN A 57 -12.93 10.64 -2.85
C ASN A 57 -12.82 10.10 -4.29
N ILE A 58 -13.08 8.82 -4.54
CA ILE A 58 -12.90 8.22 -5.87
C ILE A 58 -14.12 7.39 -6.28
N ASP A 59 -14.70 7.70 -7.44
CA ASP A 59 -15.70 6.85 -8.08
C ASP A 59 -15.01 5.73 -8.86
N ILE A 60 -15.25 4.49 -8.42
CA ILE A 60 -14.71 3.26 -9.02
C ILE A 60 -15.73 2.53 -9.91
N SER A 61 -16.94 3.11 -10.10
CA SER A 61 -18.03 2.45 -10.82
C SER A 61 -17.66 2.19 -12.27
N GLY A 62 -17.65 0.93 -12.68
CA GLY A 62 -17.28 0.52 -14.03
C GLY A 62 -15.81 0.75 -14.39
N LYS A 63 -14.93 0.82 -13.39
CA LYS A 63 -13.50 1.09 -13.56
C LYS A 63 -12.67 -0.19 -13.45
N LYS A 64 -11.51 -0.20 -14.08
CA LYS A 64 -10.44 -1.17 -13.82
C LYS A 64 -9.57 -0.65 -12.69
N VAL A 65 -9.48 -1.41 -11.61
CA VAL A 65 -8.72 -1.05 -10.41
C VAL A 65 -7.47 -1.90 -10.31
N LEU A 66 -6.33 -1.27 -10.08
CA LEU A 66 -5.07 -1.90 -9.72
C LEU A 66 -4.76 -1.60 -8.26
N GLU A 67 -4.55 -2.63 -7.45
CA GLU A 67 -3.99 -2.48 -6.09
C GLU A 67 -2.53 -2.92 -6.09
N VAL A 68 -1.63 -2.02 -5.72
CA VAL A 68 -0.20 -2.31 -5.55
C VAL A 68 0.07 -2.63 -4.09
N GLY A 69 0.68 -3.79 -3.83
CA GLY A 69 0.87 -4.31 -2.47
C GLY A 69 -0.45 -4.75 -1.84
N CYS A 70 -1.21 -5.59 -2.54
CA CYS A 70 -2.56 -5.98 -2.13
C CYS A 70 -2.61 -6.88 -0.89
N GLY A 71 -1.47 -7.45 -0.48
CA GLY A 71 -1.42 -8.38 0.64
C GLY A 71 -2.40 -9.54 0.48
N ILE A 72 -3.30 -9.68 1.44
CA ILE A 72 -4.35 -10.72 1.48
C ILE A 72 -5.59 -10.40 0.61
N GLY A 73 -5.56 -9.33 -0.18
CA GLY A 73 -6.66 -8.94 -1.07
C GLY A 73 -7.87 -8.30 -0.38
N ARG A 74 -7.67 -7.63 0.76
CA ARG A 74 -8.75 -7.06 1.59
C ARG A 74 -9.65 -6.04 0.87
N TRP A 75 -9.15 -5.36 -0.15
CA TRP A 75 -9.92 -4.39 -0.92
C TRP A 75 -10.87 -5.03 -1.93
N ALA A 76 -10.56 -6.24 -2.44
CA ALA A 76 -11.42 -6.92 -3.42
C ALA A 76 -12.84 -7.13 -2.88
N GLU A 77 -12.98 -7.59 -1.62
CA GLU A 77 -14.30 -7.75 -0.97
C GLU A 77 -15.09 -6.44 -0.90
N ALA A 78 -14.40 -5.31 -0.78
CA ALA A 78 -15.04 -4.00 -0.69
C ALA A 78 -15.46 -3.41 -2.04
N LEU A 79 -14.86 -3.89 -3.14
CA LEU A 79 -14.91 -3.23 -4.45
C LEU A 79 -15.50 -4.10 -5.58
N TYR A 80 -15.56 -5.43 -5.42
CA TYR A 80 -15.95 -6.37 -6.49
C TYR A 80 -17.30 -6.07 -7.15
N ASP A 81 -18.26 -5.55 -6.39
CA ASP A 81 -19.61 -5.25 -6.86
C ASP A 81 -19.75 -3.86 -7.50
N LYS A 82 -18.68 -3.07 -7.52
CA LYS A 82 -18.66 -1.70 -8.02
C LYS A 82 -17.74 -1.53 -9.22
N CYS A 83 -16.54 -2.13 -9.20
CA CYS A 83 -15.60 -2.04 -10.29
C CYS A 83 -15.87 -3.09 -11.38
N ASP A 84 -15.44 -2.82 -12.62
CA ASP A 84 -15.51 -3.81 -13.69
C ASP A 84 -14.49 -4.94 -13.46
N TYR A 85 -13.27 -4.56 -13.13
CA TYR A 85 -12.17 -5.49 -12.83
C TYR A 85 -11.30 -4.97 -11.71
N PHE A 86 -10.79 -5.88 -10.89
CA PHE A 86 -9.83 -5.62 -9.83
C PHE A 86 -8.62 -6.54 -9.98
N LEU A 87 -7.43 -5.97 -10.04
CA LEU A 87 -6.17 -6.69 -10.00
C LEU A 87 -5.37 -6.26 -8.78
N GLY A 88 -5.08 -7.20 -7.88
CA GLY A 88 -4.14 -7.02 -6.79
C GLY A 88 -2.78 -7.61 -7.16
N ILE A 89 -1.70 -6.86 -6.98
CA ILE A 89 -0.33 -7.35 -7.10
C ILE A 89 0.40 -7.23 -5.76
N ASP A 90 1.17 -8.24 -5.42
CA ASP A 90 2.06 -8.25 -4.25
C ASP A 90 3.28 -9.13 -4.54
N TYR A 91 4.43 -8.82 -3.97
CA TYR A 91 5.63 -9.62 -4.18
C TYR A 91 5.73 -10.82 -3.22
N SER A 92 4.89 -10.88 -2.16
CA SER A 92 4.81 -12.00 -1.22
C SER A 92 3.97 -13.13 -1.80
N GLU A 93 4.59 -14.25 -2.11
CA GLU A 93 3.91 -15.44 -2.60
C GLU A 93 2.85 -15.94 -1.60
N ASN A 94 3.18 -15.90 -0.29
CA ASN A 94 2.30 -16.40 0.75
C ASN A 94 1.04 -15.53 0.93
N LEU A 95 1.17 -14.20 0.84
CA LEU A 95 0.02 -13.31 0.89
C LEU A 95 -0.88 -13.47 -0.35
N ILE A 96 -0.29 -13.60 -1.53
CA ILE A 96 -1.06 -13.87 -2.77
C ILE A 96 -1.74 -15.24 -2.74
N GLU A 97 -1.12 -16.25 -2.14
CA GLU A 97 -1.80 -17.55 -1.94
C GLU A 97 -3.04 -17.38 -1.05
N MET A 98 -2.93 -16.63 0.05
CA MET A 98 -4.08 -16.33 0.92
C MET A 98 -5.17 -15.56 0.16
N ALA A 99 -4.81 -14.50 -0.58
CA ALA A 99 -5.73 -13.72 -1.38
C ALA A 99 -6.47 -14.57 -2.42
N ASN A 100 -5.76 -15.46 -3.13
CA ASN A 100 -6.37 -16.36 -4.10
C ASN A 100 -7.28 -17.42 -3.44
N ASN A 101 -6.91 -17.93 -2.27
CA ASN A 101 -7.70 -18.94 -1.56
C ASN A 101 -9.01 -18.37 -0.98
N SER A 102 -9.02 -17.09 -0.60
CA SER A 102 -10.20 -16.40 -0.07
C SER A 102 -11.06 -15.72 -1.16
N ASN A 103 -10.55 -15.61 -2.38
CA ASN A 103 -11.24 -14.91 -3.47
C ASN A 103 -12.43 -15.72 -4.03
N GLU A 104 -13.62 -15.18 -3.90
CA GLU A 104 -14.86 -15.74 -4.45
C GLU A 104 -15.41 -14.95 -5.67
N TYR A 105 -14.67 -13.92 -6.14
CA TYR A 105 -15.15 -12.95 -7.12
C TYR A 105 -14.48 -13.16 -8.48
N ASP A 106 -15.26 -13.40 -9.53
CA ASP A 106 -14.77 -13.71 -10.88
C ASP A 106 -14.00 -12.54 -11.51
N ASN A 107 -14.36 -11.29 -11.18
CA ASN A 107 -13.75 -10.08 -11.70
C ASN A 107 -12.53 -9.61 -10.89
N CYS A 108 -12.18 -10.29 -9.79
CA CYS A 108 -11.00 -10.01 -9.00
C CYS A 108 -9.91 -11.04 -9.26
N LYS A 109 -8.67 -10.59 -9.45
CA LYS A 109 -7.49 -11.44 -9.66
C LYS A 109 -6.36 -10.98 -8.76
N PHE A 110 -5.52 -11.93 -8.34
CA PHE A 110 -4.34 -11.66 -7.52
C PHE A 110 -3.12 -12.31 -8.14
N GLN A 111 -2.01 -11.59 -8.17
CA GLN A 111 -0.81 -11.99 -8.88
C GLN A 111 0.45 -11.65 -8.09
N VAL A 112 1.39 -12.60 -8.03
CA VAL A 112 2.73 -12.32 -7.52
C VAL A 112 3.47 -11.44 -8.53
N MET A 113 3.74 -10.19 -8.12
CA MET A 113 4.45 -9.22 -8.96
C MET A 113 5.05 -8.11 -8.09
N SER A 114 6.26 -7.67 -8.42
CA SER A 114 6.89 -6.55 -7.74
C SER A 114 6.29 -5.22 -8.19
N ALA A 115 6.13 -4.29 -7.25
CA ALA A 115 5.65 -2.93 -7.52
C ALA A 115 6.56 -2.14 -8.50
N PHE A 116 7.85 -2.47 -8.55
CA PHE A 116 8.83 -1.80 -9.41
C PHE A 116 9.36 -2.71 -10.53
N ASP A 117 8.60 -3.74 -10.90
CA ASP A 117 8.83 -4.59 -12.08
C ASP A 117 7.48 -5.04 -12.65
N ILE A 118 6.58 -4.07 -12.90
CA ILE A 118 5.24 -4.33 -13.45
C ILE A 118 5.38 -4.60 -14.95
N LYS A 119 5.12 -5.85 -15.35
CA LYS A 119 5.21 -6.28 -16.74
C LYS A 119 3.82 -6.26 -17.36
N GLU A 120 3.56 -5.28 -18.19
CA GLU A 120 2.27 -5.04 -18.84
C GLU A 120 1.71 -6.29 -19.54
N ASP A 121 2.56 -7.04 -20.24
CA ASP A 121 2.20 -8.24 -21.00
C ASP A 121 2.01 -9.51 -20.13
N GLU A 122 2.37 -9.46 -18.84
CA GLU A 122 2.18 -10.56 -17.88
C GLU A 122 1.00 -10.33 -16.94
N LEU A 123 0.33 -9.17 -16.99
CA LEU A 123 -0.79 -8.84 -16.10
C LEU A 123 -2.01 -9.73 -16.38
N LEU A 124 -2.60 -10.30 -15.33
CA LEU A 124 -3.81 -11.15 -15.43
C LEU A 124 -5.05 -10.38 -15.88
N ILE A 125 -5.08 -9.07 -15.71
CA ILE A 125 -6.08 -8.15 -16.25
C ILE A 125 -5.37 -7.14 -17.13
N ASN A 126 -5.78 -7.12 -18.42
CA ASN A 126 -5.12 -6.24 -19.39
C ASN A 126 -5.29 -4.76 -19.02
N PRO A 127 -4.22 -3.96 -19.02
CA PRO A 127 -4.28 -2.51 -18.86
C PRO A 127 -5.07 -1.85 -20.03
N PRO A 128 -5.36 -0.55 -20.01
CA PRO A 128 -4.98 0.36 -18.93
C PRO A 128 -5.93 0.29 -17.72
N PHE A 129 -5.40 0.67 -16.54
CA PHE A 129 -6.17 0.82 -15.31
C PHE A 129 -6.61 2.27 -15.12
N ASP A 130 -7.81 2.45 -14.56
CA ASP A 130 -8.40 3.76 -14.32
C ASP A 130 -8.12 4.28 -12.92
N VAL A 131 -8.00 3.35 -11.96
CA VAL A 131 -7.80 3.68 -10.54
C VAL A 131 -6.68 2.80 -9.97
N VAL A 132 -5.81 3.41 -9.19
CA VAL A 132 -4.75 2.71 -8.45
C VAL A 132 -4.97 2.90 -6.94
N ILE A 133 -4.88 1.82 -6.19
CA ILE A 133 -4.89 1.84 -4.73
C ILE A 133 -3.52 1.41 -4.22
N ILE A 134 -2.93 2.18 -3.31
CA ILE A 134 -1.69 1.85 -2.62
C ILE A 134 -1.89 2.13 -1.14
N SER A 135 -1.76 1.12 -0.29
CA SER A 135 -2.07 1.28 1.13
C SER A 135 -1.04 0.59 2.03
N GLY A 136 -0.19 1.39 2.69
CA GLY A 136 0.84 0.91 3.58
C GLY A 136 1.95 0.13 2.87
N VAL A 137 2.37 0.59 1.69
CA VAL A 137 3.35 -0.07 0.81
C VAL A 137 4.57 0.79 0.56
N LEU A 138 4.37 2.08 0.29
CA LEU A 138 5.45 2.97 -0.13
C LEU A 138 6.51 3.16 0.96
N MET A 139 6.14 2.94 2.22
CA MET A 139 7.09 2.92 3.34
C MET A 139 8.11 1.77 3.25
N TYR A 140 7.85 0.76 2.42
CA TYR A 140 8.73 -0.40 2.22
C TYR A 140 9.53 -0.33 0.91
N ILE A 141 9.41 0.77 0.18
CA ILE A 141 10.05 1.00 -1.11
C ILE A 141 11.12 2.08 -0.97
N ASN A 142 12.33 1.82 -1.46
CA ASN A 142 13.43 2.79 -1.48
C ASN A 142 13.13 3.95 -2.45
N ASP A 143 13.84 5.07 -2.34
CA ASP A 143 13.53 6.26 -3.14
C ASP A 143 13.69 6.03 -4.65
N GLU A 144 14.74 5.31 -5.08
CA GLU A 144 14.95 4.97 -6.49
C GLU A 144 13.85 4.04 -7.02
N ASP A 145 13.45 3.03 -6.24
CA ASP A 145 12.39 2.09 -6.59
C ASP A 145 11.00 2.76 -6.63
N LEU A 146 10.77 3.80 -5.81
CA LEU A 146 9.54 4.60 -5.84
C LEU A 146 9.39 5.34 -7.18
N LEU A 147 10.48 5.90 -7.70
CA LEU A 147 10.46 6.54 -9.02
C LEU A 147 10.19 5.51 -10.14
N VAL A 148 10.76 4.32 -10.02
CA VAL A 148 10.47 3.22 -10.97
C VAL A 148 8.99 2.83 -10.91
N LEU A 149 8.41 2.69 -9.72
CA LEU A 149 6.96 2.43 -9.57
C LEU A 149 6.13 3.50 -10.26
N ILE A 150 6.45 4.78 -10.08
CA ILE A 150 5.74 5.90 -10.72
C ILE A 150 5.79 5.77 -12.25
N ASP A 151 6.95 5.47 -12.81
CA ASP A 151 7.11 5.23 -14.24
C ASP A 151 6.29 4.04 -14.75
N GLU A 152 6.25 2.92 -13.99
CA GLU A 152 5.43 1.77 -14.35
C GLU A 152 3.93 2.08 -14.30
N LEU A 153 3.46 2.81 -13.29
CA LEU A 153 2.06 3.23 -13.20
C LEU A 153 1.66 4.12 -14.38
N ASN A 154 2.55 5.01 -14.84
CA ASN A 154 2.28 5.83 -16.02
C ASN A 154 2.15 5.02 -17.32
N LYS A 155 2.76 3.82 -17.40
CA LYS A 155 2.66 2.92 -18.57
C LYS A 155 1.37 2.09 -18.56
N VAL A 156 0.95 1.62 -17.37
CA VAL A 156 -0.16 0.66 -17.26
C VAL A 156 -1.49 1.30 -16.91
N CYS A 157 -1.54 2.61 -16.69
CA CYS A 157 -2.75 3.34 -16.36
C CYS A 157 -3.20 4.26 -17.50
N THR A 158 -4.46 4.68 -17.44
CA THR A 158 -5.00 5.73 -18.33
C THR A 158 -4.36 7.09 -18.04
N ASP A 159 -4.43 8.04 -18.99
CA ASP A 159 -3.96 9.42 -18.75
C ASP A 159 -4.77 10.10 -17.65
N ASP A 160 -6.09 9.79 -17.55
CA ASP A 160 -7.01 10.33 -16.54
C ASP A 160 -7.09 9.44 -15.28
N LYS A 161 -6.03 8.68 -14.99
CA LYS A 161 -5.99 7.80 -13.82
C LYS A 161 -6.18 8.56 -12.52
N LYS A 162 -6.76 7.88 -11.53
CA LYS A 162 -6.85 8.37 -10.16
C LYS A 162 -6.11 7.44 -9.22
N LEU A 163 -5.34 8.00 -8.31
CA LEU A 163 -4.66 7.22 -7.30
C LEU A 163 -5.21 7.54 -5.91
N PHE A 164 -5.43 6.50 -5.13
CA PHE A 164 -5.75 6.58 -3.72
C PHE A 164 -4.63 5.92 -2.93
N ILE A 165 -3.85 6.75 -2.26
CA ILE A 165 -2.65 6.32 -1.55
C ILE A 165 -2.86 6.58 -0.05
N MET A 166 -2.62 5.58 0.79
CA MET A 166 -2.69 5.70 2.24
C MET A 166 -1.38 5.21 2.84
N GLU A 167 -0.63 6.11 3.47
CA GLU A 167 0.69 5.81 4.00
C GLU A 167 0.91 6.40 5.39
N PRO A 168 1.63 5.69 6.25
CA PRO A 168 2.18 6.31 7.44
C PRO A 168 3.30 7.26 7.04
N VAL A 169 3.24 8.47 7.59
CA VAL A 169 4.21 9.55 7.33
C VAL A 169 4.91 9.95 8.62
N SER A 170 6.09 10.53 8.51
CA SER A 170 6.76 11.19 9.64
C SER A 170 6.01 12.45 10.04
N CYS A 171 5.74 12.61 11.34
CA CYS A 171 5.24 13.85 11.94
C CYS A 171 6.34 14.88 12.21
N MET A 172 7.58 14.51 11.95
CA MET A 172 8.74 15.39 12.16
C MET A 172 9.07 16.16 10.87
N ASP A 173 9.95 17.16 10.97
CA ASP A 173 10.45 17.89 9.80
C ASP A 173 11.40 17.06 8.91
N VAL A 174 11.69 15.82 9.30
CA VAL A 174 12.59 14.89 8.62
C VAL A 174 11.99 13.49 8.58
N ARG A 175 12.40 12.68 7.60
CA ARG A 175 12.01 11.25 7.54
C ARG A 175 12.56 10.47 8.72
N LEU A 176 11.89 9.38 9.05
CA LEU A 176 12.35 8.37 9.98
C LEU A 176 12.54 7.04 9.23
N THR A 177 13.77 6.52 9.19
CA THR A 177 14.04 5.20 8.64
C THR A 177 14.31 4.21 9.77
N LEU A 178 13.57 3.12 9.81
CA LEU A 178 13.83 1.96 10.65
C LEU A 178 14.61 0.94 9.80
N LYS A 179 15.84 0.64 10.21
CA LYS A 179 16.72 -0.30 9.49
C LYS A 179 17.16 -1.43 10.42
N ASP A 180 16.67 -2.63 10.13
CA ASP A 180 16.86 -3.81 10.99
C ASP A 180 16.49 -3.52 12.47
N PHE A 181 15.41 -2.77 12.65
CA PHE A 181 14.95 -2.35 13.98
C PHE A 181 14.10 -3.45 14.59
N TYR A 182 14.56 -4.06 15.68
CA TYR A 182 13.73 -5.05 16.38
C TYR A 182 12.52 -4.38 17.03
N SER A 183 11.33 -4.76 16.57
CA SER A 183 10.06 -4.32 17.11
C SER A 183 9.53 -5.37 18.10
N GLU A 184 9.41 -4.98 19.37
CA GLU A 184 8.83 -5.88 20.40
C GLU A 184 7.37 -6.22 20.07
N GLY A 185 6.60 -5.26 19.55
CA GLY A 185 5.19 -5.48 19.19
C GLY A 185 4.98 -6.39 17.97
N LEU A 186 5.96 -6.46 17.07
CA LEU A 186 5.92 -7.33 15.88
C LEU A 186 6.71 -8.63 16.10
N GLU A 187 7.50 -8.71 17.18
CA GLU A 187 8.42 -9.81 17.48
C GLU A 187 9.35 -10.15 16.30
N ALA A 188 9.84 -9.12 15.61
CA ALA A 188 10.66 -9.26 14.40
C ALA A 188 11.55 -8.03 14.16
N ASP A 189 12.60 -8.22 13.36
CA ASP A 189 13.35 -7.11 12.77
C ASP A 189 12.47 -6.45 11.69
N TYR A 190 12.33 -5.13 11.81
CA TYR A 190 11.43 -4.33 11.00
C TYR A 190 12.20 -3.28 10.21
N ASN A 191 11.81 -3.09 8.96
CA ASN A 191 12.41 -2.13 8.04
C ASN A 191 11.30 -1.26 7.44
N ALA A 192 11.40 0.06 7.56
CA ALA A 192 10.42 0.99 6.99
C ALA A 192 11.01 2.39 6.83
N ILE A 193 10.56 3.13 5.83
CA ILE A 193 10.89 4.52 5.57
C ILE A 193 9.63 5.36 5.74
N TYR A 194 9.50 6.03 6.86
CA TYR A 194 8.43 7.01 7.08
C TYR A 194 8.86 8.35 6.50
N ARG A 195 8.49 8.60 5.25
CA ARG A 195 8.74 9.86 4.57
C ARG A 195 7.90 10.97 5.17
N THR A 196 8.35 12.20 5.06
CA THR A 196 7.52 13.37 5.37
C THR A 196 6.40 13.51 4.31
N PRO A 197 5.28 14.18 4.64
CA PRO A 197 4.26 14.48 3.63
C PRO A 197 4.83 15.21 2.41
N LYS A 198 5.80 16.11 2.63
CA LYS A 198 6.45 16.85 1.55
C LYS A 198 7.23 15.94 0.60
N GLU A 199 7.96 14.95 1.11
CA GLU A 199 8.71 14.01 0.27
C GLU A 199 7.79 13.16 -0.60
N TYR A 200 6.61 12.77 -0.10
CA TYR A 200 5.60 12.09 -0.92
C TYR A 200 5.01 13.03 -1.98
N LEU A 201 4.65 14.26 -1.62
CA LEU A 201 4.12 15.23 -2.57
C LEU A 201 5.13 15.54 -3.68
N ASP A 202 6.41 15.73 -3.34
CA ASP A 202 7.48 15.95 -4.32
C ASP A 202 7.62 14.74 -5.27
N ALA A 203 7.55 13.50 -4.75
CA ALA A 203 7.62 12.29 -5.58
C ALA A 203 6.40 12.14 -6.49
N PHE A 204 5.21 12.50 -6.01
CA PHE A 204 3.96 12.37 -6.79
C PHE A 204 3.84 13.43 -7.90
N GLU A 205 4.61 14.52 -7.89
CA GLU A 205 4.66 15.48 -9.00
C GLU A 205 5.07 14.82 -10.33
N ASP A 206 5.80 13.69 -10.29
CA ASP A 206 6.18 12.90 -11.47
C ASP A 206 5.04 11.99 -12.00
N LEU A 207 3.93 11.90 -11.27
CA LEU A 207 2.75 11.16 -11.69
C LEU A 207 1.88 11.99 -12.64
N ASN A 208 2.18 12.39 -13.74
CA ASN A 208 1.40 13.08 -14.80
C ASN A 208 -0.09 13.34 -14.42
N CYS A 209 -0.32 14.00 -13.29
CA CYS A 209 -1.63 14.24 -12.71
C CYS A 209 -1.83 15.74 -12.45
N ASP A 210 -3.06 16.22 -12.64
CA ASP A 210 -3.38 17.65 -12.56
C ASP A 210 -3.57 18.16 -11.13
N LYS A 211 -3.77 17.22 -10.15
CA LYS A 211 -4.17 17.63 -8.80
C LYS A 211 -3.78 16.57 -7.76
N ILE A 212 -3.16 17.03 -6.68
CA ILE A 212 -2.84 16.22 -5.51
C ILE A 212 -3.52 16.85 -4.29
N PHE A 213 -4.29 16.05 -3.58
CA PHE A 213 -4.90 16.42 -2.30
C PHE A 213 -4.42 15.45 -1.22
N SER A 214 -4.19 15.95 0.00
CA SER A 214 -3.80 15.11 1.13
C SER A 214 -4.46 15.57 2.42
N ASP A 215 -4.78 14.63 3.30
CA ASP A 215 -5.31 14.89 4.64
C ASP A 215 -4.88 13.78 5.61
N ASP A 216 -5.07 14.04 6.91
CA ASP A 216 -4.77 13.09 7.97
C ASP A 216 -5.88 12.04 8.08
N ILE A 217 -5.49 10.79 8.35
CA ILE A 217 -6.40 9.71 8.73
C ILE A 217 -6.16 9.43 10.21
N PHE A 218 -7.23 9.23 10.98
CA PHE A 218 -7.12 8.78 12.38
C PHE A 218 -6.39 9.73 13.33
N GLU A 219 -6.83 10.98 13.43
CA GLU A 219 -6.31 11.92 14.44
C GLU A 219 -6.30 11.32 15.87
N ASP A 220 -7.20 10.37 16.17
CA ASP A 220 -7.43 9.82 17.49
C ASP A 220 -6.89 8.38 17.72
N LEU A 221 -6.36 7.68 16.70
CA LEU A 221 -6.02 6.25 16.80
C LEU A 221 -4.52 5.93 16.91
N SER A 222 -3.62 6.91 16.85
CA SER A 222 -2.19 6.64 16.95
C SER A 222 -1.59 7.13 18.27
N ASP A 223 -1.16 6.21 19.11
CA ASP A 223 -0.26 6.49 20.25
C ASP A 223 1.19 6.85 19.79
N HIS A 224 1.40 6.95 18.47
CA HIS A 224 2.71 7.22 17.88
C HIS A 224 2.94 8.72 17.74
N THR A 225 3.89 9.25 18.48
CA THR A 225 4.26 10.68 18.46
C THR A 225 5.12 11.08 17.26
N GLU A 226 5.68 10.11 16.51
CA GLU A 226 6.63 10.34 15.43
C GLU A 226 6.06 10.04 14.04
N THR A 227 4.96 9.29 13.97
CA THR A 227 4.31 8.93 12.70
C THR A 227 2.79 9.07 12.81
N LYS A 228 2.15 9.38 11.68
CA LYS A 228 0.69 9.39 11.55
C LYS A 228 0.29 8.80 10.20
N TYR A 229 -0.97 8.42 10.03
CA TYR A 229 -1.48 8.02 8.73
C TYR A 229 -2.04 9.22 7.97
N MET A 230 -1.67 9.30 6.69
CA MET A 230 -2.24 10.25 5.74
C MET A 230 -2.76 9.52 4.51
N TYR A 231 -3.75 10.11 3.86
CA TYR A 231 -4.15 9.70 2.52
C TYR A 231 -3.88 10.82 1.51
N PHE A 232 -3.62 10.41 0.28
CA PHE A 232 -3.38 11.28 -0.85
C PHE A 232 -4.32 10.85 -1.98
N VAL A 233 -4.99 11.81 -2.58
CA VAL A 233 -5.80 11.61 -3.79
C VAL A 233 -5.12 12.35 -4.92
N ILE A 234 -4.84 11.64 -6.00
CA ILE A 234 -4.12 12.15 -7.16
C ILE A 234 -5.03 11.98 -8.38
N GLU A 235 -5.34 13.11 -9.07
CA GLU A 235 -6.25 13.18 -10.22
C GLU A 235 -5.57 13.81 -11.44
#